data_2838293cdf79dd7f32d7ba05d5bfbd59
#
_entry.id   2838293cdf79dd7f32d7ba05d5bfbd59
#
_cell.length_a   1.000
_cell.length_b   1.000
_cell.length_c   1.000
_cell.angle_alpha   90.00
_cell.angle_beta   90.00
_cell.angle_gamma   90.00
#
_symmetry.space_group_name_H-M   'P 1'
#
loop_
_entity.id
_entity.type
_entity.pdbx_description
1 polymer ?
#
loop_
_entity_poly.entity_id
_entity_poly.type
_entity_poly.pdbx_seq_one_letter_code
_entity_poly.pdbx_strand_id
1 'polypeptide(L)'
;FWVDWNGNGYVLKCFLHCQESDKASLQQIAEYLEGINSPFLVDYVYLNDEMLVFDDSGNSYYIDVVLMGYSSEMVPMDEFLDRAAKRGDRQAVDRLLDDFCRMAVWLINDRIVHGAIRASNVLVASDGTVRLINYESMRIPPSGSMHGSVIDNDNIVVANLALALRVLRDDPSLFYTLRGNSMFRLPILRSSLLPMFAHAAQKSGCVPMQALVEMLSTCNHTLHSRRELSEVLEALTADRTPVTVDLSKIAIDSEEETYMHEMACENERKLRDNSFKAQYSWVGGMSEALISAEQNGKWGYIDGEGRVVLPFQYKWASDFAEGRAVVVAPSGTYALIDKTGREILPAMYELMEWDAVHGVVKVSYEGVFGLADRNGTEIVPLQYDWMGDTDNSLILVRDEAGRCGYIRHDGKQAIALQYDDAYDFDEQNKALVVLGDRSFYIDLEGNELFEADEMKVAR
;
A
#
# COMPACT_ATOMS: atom_id res chain seq x y z
N PHE A 1 2.36 -17.78 -2.74
CA PHE A 1 2.84 -19.17 -2.53
C PHE A 1 4.27 -19.29 -3.04
N TRP A 2 5.09 -20.11 -2.37
CA TRP A 2 6.43 -20.44 -2.87
C TRP A 2 6.33 -21.68 -3.77
N VAL A 3 6.98 -21.63 -4.94
CA VAL A 3 7.00 -22.74 -5.91
C VAL A 3 8.41 -22.93 -6.45
N ASP A 4 8.78 -24.17 -6.76
CA ASP A 4 9.96 -24.51 -7.56
C ASP A 4 9.49 -24.73 -9.01
N TRP A 5 10.05 -23.99 -9.95
CA TRP A 5 9.77 -24.13 -11.36
C TRP A 5 11.07 -24.25 -12.15
N ASN A 6 11.27 -25.39 -12.77
CA ASN A 6 12.49 -25.70 -13.50
C ASN A 6 13.79 -25.59 -12.66
N GLY A 7 13.72 -25.91 -11.36
CA GLY A 7 14.86 -25.82 -10.44
C GLY A 7 15.17 -24.43 -9.91
N ASN A 8 14.31 -23.46 -10.18
CA ASN A 8 14.40 -22.11 -9.65
C ASN A 8 13.22 -21.83 -8.71
N GLY A 9 13.51 -21.12 -7.62
CA GLY A 9 12.49 -20.72 -6.65
C GLY A 9 11.73 -19.47 -7.13
N TYR A 10 10.40 -19.50 -7.02
CA TYR A 10 9.53 -18.38 -7.34
C TYR A 10 8.49 -18.15 -6.25
N VAL A 11 8.06 -16.90 -6.11
CA VAL A 11 6.81 -16.54 -5.44
C VAL A 11 5.72 -16.50 -6.48
N LEU A 12 4.70 -17.33 -6.29
CA LEU A 12 3.50 -17.35 -7.10
C LEU A 12 2.50 -16.35 -6.53
N LYS A 13 2.05 -15.41 -7.36
CA LYS A 13 0.94 -14.48 -7.08
C LYS A 13 -0.26 -14.86 -7.93
N CYS A 14 -1.43 -14.98 -7.30
CA CYS A 14 -2.69 -15.33 -7.93
C CYS A 14 -3.61 -14.11 -7.96
N PHE A 15 -4.23 -13.84 -9.09
CA PHE A 15 -5.16 -12.72 -9.29
C PHE A 15 -6.59 -13.26 -9.44
N LEU A 16 -7.30 -13.39 -8.32
CA LEU A 16 -8.63 -14.01 -8.26
C LEU A 16 -9.74 -13.17 -8.93
N HIS A 17 -9.55 -11.84 -9.01
CA HIS A 17 -10.52 -10.89 -9.56
C HIS A 17 -9.81 -9.83 -10.41
N CYS A 18 -9.14 -10.27 -11.46
CA CYS A 18 -8.42 -9.39 -12.37
C CYS A 18 -9.34 -8.92 -13.49
N GLN A 19 -9.49 -7.61 -13.68
CA GLN A 19 -10.19 -7.09 -14.84
C GLN A 19 -9.32 -7.26 -16.09
N GLU A 20 -9.92 -7.29 -17.27
CA GLU A 20 -9.16 -7.44 -18.53
C GLU A 20 -8.11 -6.34 -18.75
N SER A 21 -8.37 -5.12 -18.23
CA SER A 21 -7.40 -4.02 -18.23
C SER A 21 -6.15 -4.34 -17.39
N ASP A 22 -6.33 -5.01 -16.26
CA ASP A 22 -5.24 -5.36 -15.34
C ASP A 22 -4.42 -6.51 -15.91
N LYS A 23 -5.07 -7.51 -16.52
CA LYS A 23 -4.42 -8.61 -17.25
C LYS A 23 -3.52 -8.07 -18.35
N ALA A 24 -4.05 -7.14 -19.17
CA ALA A 24 -3.28 -6.50 -20.24
C ALA A 24 -2.07 -5.72 -19.68
N SER A 25 -2.22 -5.07 -18.53
CA SER A 25 -1.14 -4.36 -17.86
C SER A 25 -0.06 -5.32 -17.34
N LEU A 26 -0.45 -6.40 -16.68
CA LEU A 26 0.49 -7.40 -16.16
C LEU A 26 1.28 -8.08 -17.29
N GLN A 27 0.60 -8.42 -18.38
CA GLN A 27 1.26 -8.96 -19.56
C GLN A 27 2.26 -7.98 -20.18
N GLN A 28 1.86 -6.72 -20.37
CA GLN A 28 2.76 -5.69 -20.90
C GLN A 28 3.98 -5.47 -20.00
N ILE A 29 3.80 -5.51 -18.67
CA ILE A 29 4.91 -5.41 -17.72
C ILE A 29 5.86 -6.60 -17.89
N ALA A 30 5.35 -7.82 -18.00
CA ALA A 30 6.18 -9.01 -18.19
C ALA A 30 6.96 -8.94 -19.52
N GLU A 31 6.32 -8.61 -20.63
CA GLU A 31 6.96 -8.42 -21.94
C GLU A 31 8.03 -7.31 -21.90
N TYR A 32 7.76 -6.23 -21.19
CA TYR A 32 8.73 -5.14 -21.02
C TYR A 32 9.95 -5.57 -20.21
N LEU A 33 9.72 -6.28 -19.09
CA LEU A 33 10.80 -6.76 -18.20
C LEU A 33 11.66 -7.83 -18.86
N GLU A 34 11.09 -8.69 -19.72
CA GLU A 34 11.84 -9.69 -20.49
C GLU A 34 12.91 -9.03 -21.39
N GLY A 35 12.63 -7.82 -21.89
CA GLY A 35 13.57 -7.04 -22.68
C GLY A 35 14.68 -6.34 -21.86
N ILE A 36 14.59 -6.35 -20.52
CA ILE A 36 15.52 -5.63 -19.65
C ILE A 36 16.49 -6.60 -18.98
N ASN A 37 17.76 -6.53 -19.33
CA ASN A 37 18.79 -7.26 -18.61
C ASN A 37 19.40 -6.36 -17.52
N SER A 38 18.96 -6.53 -16.27
CA SER A 38 19.44 -5.75 -15.13
C SER A 38 19.67 -6.62 -13.88
N PRO A 39 20.79 -6.40 -13.15
CA PRO A 39 21.03 -7.11 -11.91
C PRO A 39 20.08 -6.68 -10.77
N PHE A 40 19.36 -5.60 -10.94
CA PHE A 40 18.46 -5.01 -9.94
C PHE A 40 17.02 -5.53 -10.01
N LEU A 41 16.71 -6.36 -11.01
CA LEU A 41 15.39 -6.96 -11.15
C LEU A 41 15.43 -8.45 -10.82
N VAL A 42 14.32 -8.98 -10.34
CA VAL A 42 14.06 -10.42 -10.28
C VAL A 42 13.26 -10.85 -11.50
N ASP A 43 13.34 -12.12 -11.87
CA ASP A 43 12.51 -12.67 -12.93
C ASP A 43 11.03 -12.41 -12.65
N TYR A 44 10.29 -12.05 -13.70
CA TYR A 44 8.87 -11.79 -13.63
C TYR A 44 8.20 -12.42 -14.84
N VAL A 45 7.40 -13.44 -14.61
CA VAL A 45 6.74 -14.20 -15.66
C VAL A 45 5.23 -14.14 -15.45
N TYR A 46 4.50 -13.61 -16.40
CA TYR A 46 3.04 -13.62 -16.42
C TYR A 46 2.55 -14.85 -17.19
N LEU A 47 1.63 -15.57 -16.60
CA LEU A 47 1.01 -16.76 -17.16
C LEU A 47 -0.50 -16.57 -17.17
N ASN A 48 -1.07 -16.53 -18.38
CA ASN A 48 -2.50 -16.31 -18.58
C ASN A 48 -3.27 -17.63 -18.43
N ASP A 49 -4.36 -17.62 -17.64
CA ASP A 49 -5.27 -18.74 -17.44
C ASP A 49 -4.55 -20.06 -17.09
N GLU A 50 -3.46 -20.00 -16.30
CA GLU A 50 -2.61 -21.17 -16.03
C GLU A 50 -3.02 -21.96 -14.78
N MET A 51 -3.66 -21.31 -13.82
CA MET A 51 -4.04 -21.96 -12.57
C MET A 51 -5.55 -22.21 -12.50
N LEU A 52 -5.93 -23.49 -12.38
CA LEU A 52 -7.32 -23.89 -12.13
C LEU A 52 -7.66 -23.70 -10.65
N VAL A 53 -8.65 -22.90 -10.37
CA VAL A 53 -9.20 -22.70 -9.03
C VAL A 53 -10.65 -23.14 -8.97
N PHE A 54 -11.12 -23.45 -7.77
CA PHE A 54 -12.52 -23.81 -7.51
C PHE A 54 -13.11 -22.77 -6.58
N ASP A 55 -14.30 -22.28 -6.92
CA ASP A 55 -15.08 -21.44 -6.02
C ASP A 55 -15.78 -22.28 -4.94
N ASP A 56 -16.37 -21.62 -3.95
CA ASP A 56 -17.08 -22.28 -2.84
C ASP A 56 -18.31 -23.08 -3.29
N SER A 57 -18.79 -22.85 -4.52
CA SER A 57 -19.91 -23.57 -5.16
C SER A 57 -19.46 -24.81 -5.93
N GLY A 58 -18.13 -25.03 -6.01
CA GLY A 58 -17.52 -26.14 -6.74
C GLY A 58 -17.38 -25.88 -8.24
N ASN A 59 -17.65 -24.67 -8.73
CA ASN A 59 -17.33 -24.30 -10.10
C ASN A 59 -15.82 -24.09 -10.24
N SER A 60 -15.28 -24.53 -11.37
CA SER A 60 -13.87 -24.33 -11.67
C SER A 60 -13.68 -23.26 -12.74
N TYR A 61 -12.67 -22.43 -12.55
CA TYR A 61 -12.24 -21.45 -13.55
C TYR A 61 -10.71 -21.28 -13.50
N TYR A 62 -10.16 -20.85 -14.61
CA TYR A 62 -8.74 -20.55 -14.69
C TYR A 62 -8.48 -19.10 -14.30
N ILE A 63 -7.36 -18.87 -13.62
CA ILE A 63 -6.89 -17.54 -13.23
C ILE A 63 -5.48 -17.31 -13.75
N ASP A 64 -5.19 -16.04 -13.92
CA ASP A 64 -3.86 -15.57 -14.24
C ASP A 64 -2.95 -15.61 -13.02
N VAL A 65 -1.69 -15.90 -13.26
CA VAL A 65 -0.69 -15.95 -12.22
C VAL A 65 0.58 -15.22 -12.65
N VAL A 66 1.29 -14.70 -11.67
CA VAL A 66 2.63 -14.16 -11.85
C VAL A 66 3.61 -14.99 -11.05
N LEU A 67 4.67 -15.41 -11.70
CA LEU A 67 5.85 -15.98 -11.06
C LEU A 67 6.90 -14.87 -10.92
N MET A 68 7.32 -14.61 -9.69
CA MET A 68 8.36 -13.65 -9.39
C MET A 68 9.56 -14.37 -8.76
N GLY A 69 10.74 -14.18 -9.32
CA GLY A 69 11.96 -14.82 -8.84
C GLY A 69 12.17 -14.62 -7.33
N TYR A 70 12.50 -15.68 -6.64
CA TYR A 70 12.72 -15.68 -5.20
C TYR A 70 14.10 -16.25 -4.85
N SER A 71 14.76 -15.62 -3.88
CA SER A 71 15.98 -16.13 -3.26
C SER A 71 15.81 -16.13 -1.75
N SER A 72 16.00 -17.27 -1.13
CA SER A 72 15.99 -17.43 0.33
C SER A 72 17.14 -16.69 1.05
N GLU A 73 18.14 -16.24 0.29
CA GLU A 73 19.30 -15.50 0.81
C GLU A 73 19.05 -14.00 0.90
N MET A 74 17.94 -13.52 0.33
CA MET A 74 17.58 -12.10 0.33
C MET A 74 16.43 -11.83 1.28
N VAL A 75 16.47 -10.68 1.95
CA VAL A 75 15.43 -10.21 2.87
C VAL A 75 15.00 -8.80 2.49
N PRO A 76 13.79 -8.35 2.87
CA PRO A 76 13.40 -6.96 2.69
C PRO A 76 14.40 -5.99 3.35
N MET A 77 14.55 -4.79 2.76
CA MET A 77 15.53 -3.79 3.23
C MET A 77 15.32 -3.41 4.70
N ASP A 78 14.07 -3.31 5.15
CA ASP A 78 13.76 -2.98 6.54
C ASP A 78 14.20 -4.08 7.52
N GLU A 79 14.07 -5.35 7.13
CA GLU A 79 14.59 -6.48 7.90
C GLU A 79 16.12 -6.51 7.90
N PHE A 80 16.75 -6.23 6.76
CA PHE A 80 18.21 -6.12 6.66
C PHE A 80 18.76 -5.04 7.58
N LEU A 81 18.13 -3.86 7.58
CA LEU A 81 18.51 -2.72 8.41
C LEU A 81 18.30 -2.99 9.91
N ASP A 82 17.22 -3.71 10.27
CA ASP A 82 17.00 -4.18 11.65
C ASP A 82 18.18 -5.05 12.12
N ARG A 83 18.59 -6.02 11.29
CA ARG A 83 19.74 -6.89 11.59
C ARG A 83 21.04 -6.10 11.70
N ALA A 84 21.26 -5.13 10.81
CA ALA A 84 22.44 -4.27 10.83
C ALA A 84 22.45 -3.36 12.08
N ALA A 85 21.32 -2.78 12.45
CA ALA A 85 21.18 -1.95 13.65
C ALA A 85 21.48 -2.73 14.93
N LYS A 86 20.94 -3.94 15.08
CA LYS A 86 21.19 -4.83 16.23
C LYS A 86 22.67 -5.19 16.40
N ARG A 87 23.43 -5.27 15.30
CA ARG A 87 24.86 -5.62 15.28
C ARG A 87 25.78 -4.40 15.26
N GLY A 88 25.25 -3.18 15.07
CA GLY A 88 26.04 -1.98 14.81
C GLY A 88 26.88 -2.08 13.52
N ASP A 89 26.40 -2.83 12.52
CA ASP A 89 27.16 -3.16 11.30
C ASP A 89 27.08 -2.04 10.28
N ARG A 90 27.97 -1.04 10.45
CA ARG A 90 28.12 0.08 9.52
C ARG A 90 28.52 -0.35 8.11
N GLN A 91 29.33 -1.41 8.00
CA GLN A 91 29.80 -1.86 6.69
C GLN A 91 28.67 -2.49 5.87
N ALA A 92 27.75 -3.18 6.53
CA ALA A 92 26.57 -3.72 5.85
C ALA A 92 25.71 -2.58 5.30
N VAL A 93 25.46 -1.53 6.08
CA VAL A 93 24.71 -0.36 5.62
C VAL A 93 25.45 0.42 4.54
N ASP A 94 26.78 0.52 4.59
CA ASP A 94 27.59 1.17 3.55
C ASP A 94 27.46 0.45 2.20
N ARG A 95 27.55 -0.88 2.20
CA ARG A 95 27.32 -1.68 0.98
C ARG A 95 25.90 -1.55 0.44
N LEU A 96 24.92 -1.57 1.33
CA LEU A 96 23.52 -1.35 0.95
C LEU A 96 23.31 0.03 0.32
N LEU A 97 23.87 1.09 0.91
CA LEU A 97 23.78 2.44 0.35
C LEU A 97 24.38 2.50 -1.06
N ASP A 98 25.58 1.92 -1.24
CA ASP A 98 26.27 1.90 -2.53
C ASP A 98 25.44 1.17 -3.60
N ASP A 99 24.87 0.01 -3.30
CA ASP A 99 24.10 -0.76 -4.29
C ASP A 99 22.71 -0.18 -4.53
N PHE A 100 22.06 0.34 -3.49
CA PHE A 100 20.79 1.05 -3.60
C PHE A 100 20.91 2.29 -4.49
N CYS A 101 21.95 3.11 -4.30
CA CYS A 101 22.17 4.27 -5.15
C CYS A 101 22.48 3.88 -6.59
N ARG A 102 23.24 2.80 -6.83
CA ARG A 102 23.46 2.27 -8.20
C ARG A 102 22.17 1.84 -8.86
N MET A 103 21.32 1.13 -8.15
CA MET A 103 19.97 0.77 -8.63
C MET A 103 19.13 2.01 -8.95
N ALA A 104 19.13 2.98 -8.05
CA ALA A 104 18.37 4.22 -8.24
C ALA A 104 18.85 5.03 -9.46
N VAL A 105 20.15 5.19 -9.62
CA VAL A 105 20.76 5.85 -10.78
C VAL A 105 20.39 5.12 -12.08
N TRP A 106 20.40 3.78 -12.06
CA TRP A 106 19.97 2.98 -13.20
C TRP A 106 18.50 3.23 -13.54
N LEU A 107 17.57 3.21 -12.57
CA LEU A 107 16.15 3.50 -12.78
C LEU A 107 15.95 4.89 -13.40
N ILE A 108 16.66 5.90 -12.87
CA ILE A 108 16.57 7.29 -13.32
C ILE A 108 17.06 7.43 -14.76
N ASN A 109 18.23 6.85 -15.09
CA ASN A 109 18.87 6.98 -16.41
C ASN A 109 18.10 6.22 -17.49
N ASP A 110 17.60 5.04 -17.19
CA ASP A 110 16.81 4.21 -18.11
C ASP A 110 15.32 4.60 -18.13
N ARG A 111 14.94 5.61 -17.33
CA ARG A 111 13.56 6.14 -17.23
C ARG A 111 12.53 5.09 -16.84
N ILE A 112 12.94 4.15 -16.00
CA ILE A 112 12.06 3.10 -15.49
C ILE A 112 11.28 3.65 -14.30
N VAL A 113 9.96 3.51 -14.33
CA VAL A 113 9.05 3.87 -13.23
C VAL A 113 8.53 2.61 -12.59
N HIS A 114 8.98 2.33 -11.38
CA HIS A 114 8.55 1.16 -10.61
C HIS A 114 7.16 1.37 -9.99
N GLY A 115 6.84 2.61 -9.58
CA GLY A 115 5.54 3.01 -9.05
C GLY A 115 5.25 2.56 -7.61
N ALA A 116 6.10 1.70 -7.03
CA ALA A 116 5.91 1.15 -5.68
C ALA A 116 7.24 0.97 -4.93
N ILE A 117 8.20 1.88 -5.11
CA ILE A 117 9.49 1.82 -4.38
C ILE A 117 9.23 2.08 -2.90
N ARG A 118 9.63 1.13 -2.06
CA ARG A 118 9.59 1.20 -0.60
C ARG A 118 10.51 0.13 -0.01
N ALA A 119 10.89 0.26 1.25
CA ALA A 119 11.83 -0.66 1.89
C ALA A 119 11.42 -2.14 1.80
N SER A 120 10.12 -2.43 1.89
CA SER A 120 9.59 -3.80 1.76
C SER A 120 9.62 -4.37 0.33
N ASN A 121 9.79 -3.51 -0.70
CA ASN A 121 9.87 -3.90 -2.10
C ASN A 121 11.31 -3.89 -2.64
N VAL A 122 12.28 -3.67 -1.78
CA VAL A 122 13.71 -3.79 -2.06
C VAL A 122 14.27 -4.95 -1.28
N LEU A 123 14.61 -6.03 -1.95
CA LEU A 123 15.28 -7.17 -1.33
C LEU A 123 16.78 -6.92 -1.25
N VAL A 124 17.40 -7.35 -0.16
CA VAL A 124 18.81 -7.16 0.12
C VAL A 124 19.46 -8.50 0.48
N ALA A 125 20.54 -8.85 -0.21
CA ALA A 125 21.37 -10.00 0.12
C ALA A 125 22.36 -9.67 1.25
N SER A 126 22.98 -10.68 1.81
CA SER A 126 23.95 -10.54 2.92
C SER A 126 25.18 -9.70 2.55
N ASP A 127 25.52 -9.60 1.28
CA ASP A 127 26.63 -8.79 0.75
C ASP A 127 26.23 -7.33 0.49
N GLY A 128 24.95 -6.97 0.63
CA GLY A 128 24.38 -5.65 0.36
C GLY A 128 23.78 -5.47 -1.04
N THR A 129 23.85 -6.50 -1.89
CA THR A 129 23.24 -6.47 -3.24
C THR A 129 21.74 -6.30 -3.13
N VAL A 130 21.16 -5.41 -3.97
CA VAL A 130 19.72 -5.10 -3.96
C VAL A 130 19.00 -5.62 -5.19
N ARG A 131 17.72 -5.99 -5.01
CA ARG A 131 16.80 -6.29 -6.10
C ARG A 131 15.41 -5.76 -5.81
N LEU A 132 14.73 -5.30 -6.85
CA LEU A 132 13.34 -4.84 -6.78
C LEU A 132 12.37 -5.99 -6.98
N ILE A 133 11.23 -5.89 -6.31
CA ILE A 133 10.09 -6.81 -6.43
C ILE A 133 8.78 -6.03 -6.50
N ASN A 134 7.68 -6.70 -6.87
CA ASN A 134 6.33 -6.12 -6.91
C ASN A 134 6.16 -5.06 -8.01
N TYR A 135 6.23 -5.52 -9.27
CA TYR A 135 6.19 -4.66 -10.45
C TYR A 135 4.77 -4.28 -10.92
N GLU A 136 3.72 -4.67 -10.23
CA GLU A 136 2.32 -4.47 -10.65
C GLU A 136 1.94 -2.99 -10.80
N SER A 137 2.66 -2.11 -10.12
CA SER A 137 2.51 -0.64 -10.26
C SER A 137 3.47 -0.03 -11.28
N MET A 138 4.29 -0.85 -11.96
CA MET A 138 5.25 -0.37 -12.95
C MET A 138 4.53 0.28 -14.12
N ARG A 139 5.08 1.39 -14.59
CA ARG A 139 4.57 2.08 -15.78
C ARG A 139 5.55 1.96 -16.92
N ILE A 140 5.05 1.39 -18.01
CA ILE A 140 5.80 1.26 -19.24
C ILE A 140 5.73 2.60 -19.98
N PRO A 141 6.87 3.17 -20.41
CA PRO A 141 6.87 4.39 -21.20
C PRO A 141 6.06 4.21 -22.49
N PRO A 142 5.05 5.05 -22.77
CA PRO A 142 4.45 5.05 -24.09
C PRO A 142 5.51 5.43 -25.12
N SER A 143 5.38 4.93 -26.34
CA SER A 143 6.23 5.29 -27.50
C SER A 143 6.00 6.77 -27.90
N GLY A 144 6.24 7.70 -26.99
CA GLY A 144 6.05 9.14 -27.15
C GLY A 144 5.97 9.83 -25.78
N SER A 145 6.67 10.93 -25.63
CA SER A 145 6.90 11.81 -24.46
C SER A 145 6.04 11.55 -23.21
N MET A 146 6.65 11.03 -22.16
CA MET A 146 6.05 10.99 -20.83
C MET A 146 5.99 12.38 -20.18
N HIS A 147 4.84 12.80 -19.69
CA HIS A 147 4.66 13.98 -18.85
C HIS A 147 4.90 13.66 -17.37
N GLY A 148 5.56 14.57 -16.70
CA GLY A 148 6.36 14.56 -15.47
C GLY A 148 5.85 13.89 -14.18
N SER A 149 4.55 13.80 -13.87
CA SER A 149 4.09 13.67 -12.49
C SER A 149 4.32 12.31 -11.78
N VAL A 150 4.39 11.20 -12.50
CA VAL A 150 4.51 9.86 -11.88
C VAL A 150 5.96 9.44 -11.66
N ILE A 151 6.86 9.87 -12.52
CA ILE A 151 8.30 9.61 -12.39
C ILE A 151 8.87 10.32 -11.17
N ASP A 152 8.26 11.44 -10.82
CA ASP A 152 8.69 12.27 -9.71
C ASP A 152 8.45 11.57 -8.35
N ASN A 153 7.41 10.75 -8.19
CA ASN A 153 7.16 10.02 -6.96
C ASN A 153 8.25 9.01 -6.62
N ASP A 154 8.68 8.19 -7.58
CA ASP A 154 9.77 7.24 -7.35
C ASP A 154 11.07 7.97 -7.00
N ASN A 155 11.37 9.08 -7.65
CA ASN A 155 12.56 9.88 -7.40
C ASN A 155 12.56 10.48 -5.98
N ILE A 156 11.41 10.95 -5.49
CA ILE A 156 11.26 11.44 -4.12
C ILE A 156 11.51 10.31 -3.11
N VAL A 157 10.91 9.15 -3.34
CA VAL A 157 11.09 7.98 -2.46
C VAL A 157 12.55 7.53 -2.45
N VAL A 158 13.18 7.46 -3.62
CA VAL A 158 14.61 7.12 -3.76
C VAL A 158 15.48 8.12 -3.00
N ALA A 159 15.24 9.42 -3.15
CA ALA A 159 15.98 10.45 -2.45
C ALA A 159 15.84 10.34 -0.92
N ASN A 160 14.62 10.06 -0.43
CA ASN A 160 14.35 9.84 0.98
C ASN A 160 15.06 8.61 1.54
N LEU A 161 14.97 7.48 0.83
CA LEU A 161 15.63 6.24 1.25
C LEU A 161 17.16 6.39 1.22
N ALA A 162 17.71 7.03 0.18
CA ALA A 162 19.15 7.31 0.10
C ALA A 162 19.63 8.19 1.26
N LEU A 163 18.84 9.21 1.63
CA LEU A 163 19.14 10.06 2.77
C LEU A 163 19.12 9.30 4.09
N ALA A 164 18.12 8.41 4.29
CA ALA A 164 18.04 7.54 5.45
C ALA A 164 19.25 6.60 5.53
N LEU A 165 19.56 5.91 4.44
CA LEU A 165 20.71 5.01 4.37
C LEU A 165 22.03 5.72 4.62
N ARG A 166 22.16 6.97 4.12
CA ARG A 166 23.35 7.80 4.36
C ARG A 166 23.59 8.11 5.84
N VAL A 167 22.52 8.39 6.57
CA VAL A 167 22.57 8.61 8.02
C VAL A 167 22.85 7.31 8.77
N LEU A 168 22.17 6.24 8.41
CA LEU A 168 22.32 4.90 9.02
C LEU A 168 23.71 4.29 8.78
N ARG A 169 24.38 4.64 7.68
CA ARG A 169 25.77 4.23 7.44
C ARG A 169 26.70 4.65 8.58
N ASP A 170 26.51 5.84 9.09
CA ASP A 170 27.37 6.38 10.15
C ASP A 170 26.87 5.96 11.55
N ASP A 171 25.57 5.77 11.72
CA ASP A 171 24.96 5.29 12.96
C ASP A 171 23.73 4.37 12.71
N PRO A 172 23.95 3.06 12.58
CA PRO A 172 22.85 2.10 12.37
C PRO A 172 21.81 2.09 13.50
N SER A 173 22.16 2.53 14.72
CA SER A 173 21.23 2.52 15.87
C SER A 173 20.04 3.47 15.69
N LEU A 174 20.20 4.47 14.81
CA LEU A 174 19.12 5.39 14.46
C LEU A 174 17.99 4.76 13.64
N PHE A 175 18.14 3.50 13.20
CA PHE A 175 17.15 2.80 12.40
C PHE A 175 15.76 2.83 13.04
N TYR A 176 15.66 2.55 14.33
CA TYR A 176 14.37 2.50 15.01
C TYR A 176 13.68 3.86 15.07
N THR A 177 14.46 4.92 15.34
CA THR A 177 13.93 6.29 15.35
C THR A 177 13.46 6.74 13.97
N LEU A 178 14.21 6.40 12.90
CA LEU A 178 13.83 6.73 11.53
C LEU A 178 12.63 5.91 11.07
N ARG A 179 12.55 4.64 11.45
CA ARG A 179 11.42 3.77 11.17
C ARG A 179 10.14 4.26 11.86
N GLY A 180 10.21 4.60 13.15
CA GLY A 180 9.09 5.16 13.92
C GLY A 180 8.57 6.48 13.36
N ASN A 181 9.42 7.26 12.68
CA ASN A 181 9.03 8.49 11.99
C ASN A 181 8.61 8.25 10.52
N SER A 182 8.21 7.03 10.19
CA SER A 182 7.64 6.64 8.88
C SER A 182 8.57 6.90 7.67
N MET A 183 9.87 7.12 7.88
CA MET A 183 10.82 7.44 6.81
C MET A 183 10.90 6.34 5.73
N PHE A 184 10.58 5.10 6.10
CA PHE A 184 10.59 3.94 5.19
C PHE A 184 9.20 3.60 4.61
N ARG A 185 8.14 4.27 5.05
CA ARG A 185 6.75 3.97 4.67
C ARG A 185 6.11 5.05 3.81
N LEU A 186 6.46 6.32 4.06
CA LEU A 186 5.87 7.45 3.35
C LEU A 186 6.82 7.97 2.26
N PRO A 187 6.30 8.39 1.10
CA PRO A 187 7.10 9.00 0.06
C PRO A 187 7.66 10.38 0.45
N ILE A 188 7.16 10.98 1.52
CA ILE A 188 7.52 12.34 1.94
C ILE A 188 8.08 12.30 3.36
N LEU A 189 9.28 12.89 3.55
CA LEU A 189 9.83 13.13 4.88
C LEU A 189 8.90 14.03 5.71
N ARG A 190 8.64 13.63 6.96
CA ARG A 190 8.00 14.55 7.91
C ARG A 190 8.82 15.83 8.03
N SER A 191 8.13 16.96 8.07
CA SER A 191 8.73 18.29 8.15
C SER A 191 9.69 18.49 9.33
N SER A 192 9.63 17.61 10.35
CA SER A 192 10.49 17.64 11.54
C SER A 192 11.88 17.03 11.32
N LEU A 193 12.05 16.04 10.43
CA LEU A 193 13.33 15.35 10.20
C LEU A 193 14.25 16.11 9.24
N LEU A 194 13.68 16.68 8.20
CA LEU A 194 14.46 17.34 7.14
C LEU A 194 15.34 18.50 7.64
N PRO A 195 14.88 19.40 8.55
CA PRO A 195 15.73 20.43 9.15
C PRO A 195 16.91 19.87 9.97
N MET A 196 16.72 18.72 10.63
CA MET A 196 17.77 18.09 11.42
C MET A 196 18.85 17.48 10.52
N PHE A 197 18.45 16.86 9.41
CA PHE A 197 19.38 16.37 8.41
C PHE A 197 20.11 17.52 7.70
N ALA A 198 19.43 18.63 7.41
CA ALA A 198 20.04 19.84 6.88
C ALA A 198 21.13 20.37 7.81
N HIS A 199 20.83 20.50 9.11
CA HIS A 199 21.79 20.94 10.11
C HIS A 199 22.99 19.99 10.23
N ALA A 200 22.75 18.68 10.27
CA ALA A 200 23.80 17.67 10.35
C ALA A 200 24.71 17.68 9.11
N ALA A 201 24.12 17.78 7.91
CA ALA A 201 24.85 17.85 6.65
C ALA A 201 25.70 19.13 6.56
N GLN A 202 25.15 20.26 6.98
CA GLN A 202 25.88 21.52 7.01
C GLN A 202 27.05 21.50 8.03
N LYS A 203 26.79 20.97 9.23
CA LYS A 203 27.78 20.86 10.29
C LYS A 203 28.92 19.90 9.92
N SER A 204 28.63 18.81 9.25
CA SER A 204 29.63 17.84 8.80
C SER A 204 30.43 18.31 7.57
N GLY A 205 29.85 19.19 6.75
CA GLY A 205 30.39 19.55 5.44
C GLY A 205 30.12 18.51 4.35
N CYS A 206 29.20 17.58 4.56
CA CYS A 206 28.81 16.56 3.57
C CYS A 206 28.00 17.21 2.44
N VAL A 207 28.68 17.63 1.37
CA VAL A 207 28.08 18.36 0.24
C VAL A 207 26.97 17.56 -0.47
N PRO A 208 27.13 16.25 -0.79
CA PRO A 208 26.07 15.51 -1.45
C PRO A 208 24.80 15.39 -0.59
N MET A 209 24.96 15.24 0.74
CA MET A 209 23.82 15.21 1.65
C MET A 209 23.11 16.56 1.73
N GLN A 210 23.86 17.69 1.71
CA GLN A 210 23.27 19.03 1.66
C GLN A 210 22.43 19.21 0.39
N ALA A 211 22.98 18.82 -0.78
CA ALA A 211 22.27 18.89 -2.04
C ALA A 211 20.99 18.04 -2.03
N LEU A 212 21.04 16.81 -1.48
CA LEU A 212 19.87 15.92 -1.41
C LEU A 212 18.78 16.50 -0.49
N VAL A 213 19.16 17.07 0.66
CA VAL A 213 18.23 17.75 1.57
C VAL A 213 17.61 19.00 0.93
N GLU A 214 18.40 19.78 0.18
CA GLU A 214 17.91 20.95 -0.55
C GLU A 214 16.90 20.56 -1.62
N MET A 215 17.20 19.52 -2.41
CA MET A 215 16.27 18.96 -3.38
C MET A 215 14.94 18.55 -2.74
N LEU A 216 14.98 17.84 -1.61
CA LEU A 216 13.77 17.41 -0.89
C LEU A 216 13.02 18.58 -0.23
N SER A 217 13.73 19.65 0.20
CA SER A 217 13.11 20.83 0.82
C SER A 217 12.39 21.73 -0.19
N THR A 218 12.87 21.78 -1.44
CA THR A 218 12.29 22.59 -2.52
C THR A 218 11.22 21.85 -3.30
N CYS A 219 11.01 20.58 -3.01
CA CYS A 219 10.08 19.70 -3.72
C CYS A 219 8.63 20.00 -3.35
N ASN A 220 7.93 20.76 -4.19
CA ASN A 220 6.47 20.81 -4.20
C ASN A 220 5.93 19.60 -5.02
N HIS A 221 6.13 18.37 -4.51
CA HIS A 221 5.71 17.10 -5.13
C HIS A 221 6.41 16.70 -6.44
N THR A 222 7.43 17.43 -6.90
CA THR A 222 8.17 17.10 -8.14
C THR A 222 9.67 17.40 -7.99
N LEU A 223 10.52 16.37 -8.23
CA LEU A 223 11.97 16.56 -8.40
C LEU A 223 12.24 16.88 -9.89
N HIS A 224 12.49 18.16 -10.19
CA HIS A 224 12.55 18.66 -11.56
C HIS A 224 13.80 18.24 -12.37
N SER A 225 14.88 17.79 -11.72
CA SER A 225 16.12 17.44 -12.42
C SER A 225 16.60 16.03 -12.08
N ARG A 226 16.30 15.08 -12.96
CA ARG A 226 16.77 13.69 -12.86
C ARG A 226 18.28 13.57 -12.91
N ARG A 227 18.92 14.37 -13.78
CA ARG A 227 20.36 14.36 -13.93
C ARG A 227 21.04 14.80 -12.67
N GLU A 228 20.55 15.86 -12.03
CA GLU A 228 21.08 16.34 -10.75
C GLU A 228 20.92 15.30 -9.66
N LEU A 229 19.77 14.60 -9.58
CA LEU A 229 19.56 13.54 -8.59
C LEU A 229 20.55 12.38 -8.81
N SER A 230 20.76 11.91 -10.03
CA SER A 230 21.73 10.86 -10.33
C SER A 230 23.16 11.28 -9.91
N GLU A 231 23.57 12.49 -10.26
CA GLU A 231 24.88 13.02 -9.88
C GLU A 231 25.06 13.14 -8.34
N VAL A 232 24.00 13.54 -7.63
CA VAL A 232 24.02 13.63 -6.16
C VAL A 232 24.06 12.24 -5.53
N LEU A 233 23.32 11.25 -6.05
CA LEU A 233 23.35 9.87 -5.54
C LEU A 233 24.72 9.23 -5.73
N GLU A 234 25.36 9.41 -6.89
CA GLU A 234 26.73 8.96 -7.14
C GLU A 234 27.74 9.62 -6.20
N ALA A 235 27.61 10.94 -6.01
CA ALA A 235 28.48 11.67 -5.07
C ALA A 235 28.25 11.24 -3.63
N LEU A 236 27.01 10.87 -3.26
CA LEU A 236 26.65 10.44 -1.90
C LEU A 236 27.35 9.12 -1.50
N THR A 237 27.49 8.20 -2.44
CA THR A 237 28.21 6.94 -2.21
C THR A 237 29.72 7.14 -2.10
N ALA A 238 30.28 8.09 -2.85
CA ALA A 238 31.71 8.40 -2.81
C ALA A 238 32.13 9.21 -1.57
N ASP A 239 31.22 9.98 -0.97
CA ASP A 239 31.50 10.83 0.19
C ASP A 239 31.62 9.99 1.46
N ARG A 240 32.77 10.11 2.13
CA ARG A 240 33.09 9.41 3.39
C ARG A 240 33.08 10.34 4.61
N THR A 241 32.61 11.58 4.46
CA THR A 241 32.50 12.55 5.56
C THR A 241 31.57 12.02 6.64
N PRO A 242 32.00 11.86 7.89
CA PRO A 242 31.14 11.38 8.97
C PRO A 242 30.01 12.35 9.25
N VAL A 243 28.76 11.89 9.32
CA VAL A 243 27.59 12.68 9.65
C VAL A 243 26.99 12.19 10.96
N THR A 244 26.81 13.08 11.91
CA THR A 244 26.13 12.78 13.18
C THR A 244 24.84 13.57 13.23
N VAL A 245 23.71 12.86 13.36
CA VAL A 245 22.39 13.45 13.51
C VAL A 245 21.93 13.27 14.96
N ASP A 246 21.56 14.37 15.60
CA ASP A 246 20.96 14.34 16.94
C ASP A 246 19.44 14.29 16.83
N LEU A 247 18.88 13.09 17.00
CA LEU A 247 17.43 12.84 16.98
C LEU A 247 16.78 12.88 18.38
N SER A 248 17.54 13.21 19.43
CA SER A 248 17.05 13.23 20.83
C SER A 248 15.92 14.23 21.09
N LYS A 249 15.71 15.18 20.20
CA LYS A 249 14.69 16.23 20.28
C LYS A 249 13.41 15.94 19.50
N ILE A 250 13.36 14.80 18.82
CA ILE A 250 12.13 14.40 18.15
C ILE A 250 11.18 13.87 19.22
N ALA A 251 10.03 14.51 19.37
CA ALA A 251 8.93 13.94 20.12
C ALA A 251 8.44 12.73 19.30
N ILE A 252 8.69 11.53 19.80
CA ILE A 252 8.05 10.31 19.29
C ILE A 252 6.59 10.43 19.75
N ASP A 253 5.66 10.35 18.81
CA ASP A 253 4.24 10.38 19.12
C ASP A 253 3.93 9.17 20.02
N SER A 254 3.17 9.36 21.09
CA SER A 254 2.90 8.30 22.10
C SER A 254 2.25 7.06 21.49
N GLU A 255 1.51 7.22 20.40
CA GLU A 255 0.95 6.11 19.62
C GLU A 255 2.04 5.33 18.87
N GLU A 256 3.10 6.02 18.42
CA GLU A 256 4.27 5.41 17.78
C GLU A 256 5.19 4.69 18.78
N GLU A 257 5.32 5.17 20.03
CA GLU A 257 6.04 4.44 21.10
C GLU A 257 5.36 3.12 21.43
N THR A 258 4.04 3.11 21.52
CA THR A 258 3.25 1.90 21.74
C THR A 258 3.42 0.93 20.57
N TYR A 259 3.30 1.41 19.33
CA TYR A 259 3.53 0.63 18.11
C TYR A 259 4.96 0.10 18.00
N MET A 260 5.98 0.89 18.37
CA MET A 260 7.39 0.47 18.35
C MET A 260 7.70 -0.56 19.43
N HIS A 261 7.08 -0.43 20.60
CA HIS A 261 7.21 -1.41 21.68
C HIS A 261 6.52 -2.73 21.28
N GLU A 262 5.34 -2.66 20.69
CA GLU A 262 4.60 -3.81 20.16
C GLU A 262 5.37 -4.50 19.00
N MET A 263 5.97 -3.75 18.08
CA MET A 263 6.79 -4.29 16.98
C MET A 263 8.12 -4.88 17.46
N ALA A 264 8.76 -4.31 18.49
CA ALA A 264 9.97 -4.88 19.09
C ALA A 264 9.63 -6.20 19.80
N CYS A 265 8.53 -6.25 20.55
CA CYS A 265 8.00 -7.47 21.15
C CYS A 265 7.57 -8.48 20.07
N GLU A 266 6.98 -8.02 18.97
CA GLU A 266 6.55 -8.87 17.86
C GLU A 266 7.75 -9.48 17.10
N ASN A 267 8.84 -8.73 16.89
CA ASN A 267 10.06 -9.29 16.29
C ASN A 267 10.77 -10.30 17.22
N GLU A 268 10.78 -10.06 18.53
CA GLU A 268 11.25 -11.06 19.49
C GLU A 268 10.34 -12.29 19.52
N ARG A 269 9.02 -12.12 19.36
CA ARG A 269 8.05 -13.20 19.23
C ARG A 269 8.17 -13.95 17.91
N LYS A 270 8.38 -13.26 16.77
CA LYS A 270 8.60 -13.89 15.44
C LYS A 270 9.86 -14.77 15.42
N LEU A 271 10.87 -14.42 16.20
CA LEU A 271 12.07 -15.27 16.38
C LEU A 271 11.81 -16.49 17.27
N ARG A 272 10.84 -16.42 18.19
CA ARG A 272 10.47 -17.57 19.05
C ARG A 272 9.43 -18.47 18.42
N ASP A 273 8.58 -17.99 17.50
CA ASP A 273 7.36 -18.74 17.20
C ASP A 273 6.89 -18.69 15.74
N ASN A 274 7.68 -19.27 14.86
CA ASN A 274 7.13 -19.82 13.61
C ASN A 274 6.34 -21.12 13.84
N SER A 275 6.28 -21.63 15.10
CA SER A 275 5.69 -22.94 15.41
C SER A 275 4.15 -22.92 15.38
N PHE A 276 3.50 -21.82 15.80
CA PHE A 276 2.04 -21.79 15.81
C PHE A 276 1.42 -21.54 14.43
N LYS A 277 2.12 -20.85 13.51
CA LYS A 277 1.62 -20.60 12.14
C LYS A 277 1.38 -21.90 11.38
N ALA A 278 2.13 -22.97 11.69
CA ALA A 278 1.93 -24.28 11.09
C ALA A 278 0.60 -24.97 11.49
N GLN A 279 -0.11 -24.43 12.50
CA GLN A 279 -1.39 -24.96 12.96
C GLN A 279 -2.58 -24.38 12.17
N TYR A 280 -2.36 -23.32 11.40
CA TYR A 280 -3.37 -22.57 10.67
C TYR A 280 -3.09 -22.63 9.18
N SER A 281 -4.12 -22.77 8.36
CA SER A 281 -4.01 -22.77 6.90
C SER A 281 -3.66 -21.37 6.38
N TRP A 282 -4.13 -20.35 7.10
CA TRP A 282 -3.81 -18.95 6.82
C TRP A 282 -3.71 -18.15 8.11
N VAL A 283 -2.82 -17.15 8.14
CA VAL A 283 -2.62 -16.24 9.29
C VAL A 283 -2.36 -14.83 8.75
N GLY A 284 -3.21 -13.88 9.12
CA GLY A 284 -3.13 -12.47 8.74
C GLY A 284 -2.06 -11.67 9.47
N GLY A 285 -2.14 -10.37 9.30
CA GLY A 285 -1.38 -9.41 10.09
C GLY A 285 -1.98 -9.21 11.49
N MET A 286 -1.15 -8.80 12.46
CA MET A 286 -1.68 -8.37 13.75
C MET A 286 -2.31 -6.99 13.60
N SER A 287 -3.58 -6.89 13.95
CA SER A 287 -4.30 -5.63 14.06
C SER A 287 -5.02 -5.58 15.40
N GLU A 288 -4.79 -4.52 16.17
CA GLU A 288 -5.41 -4.26 17.47
C GLU A 288 -5.29 -5.43 18.47
N ALA A 289 -4.11 -6.09 18.47
CA ALA A 289 -3.75 -7.26 19.28
C ALA A 289 -4.48 -8.56 18.89
N LEU A 290 -5.18 -8.58 17.77
CA LEU A 290 -5.82 -9.76 17.20
C LEU A 290 -5.27 -10.04 15.80
N ILE A 291 -5.25 -11.30 15.42
CA ILE A 291 -4.83 -11.78 14.11
C ILE A 291 -5.98 -12.60 13.56
N SER A 292 -6.46 -12.22 12.38
CA SER A 292 -7.41 -13.05 11.63
C SER A 292 -6.67 -14.31 11.16
N ALA A 293 -7.25 -15.48 11.34
CA ALA A 293 -6.64 -16.75 10.96
C ALA A 293 -7.69 -17.74 10.43
N GLU A 294 -7.22 -18.68 9.61
CA GLU A 294 -8.06 -19.74 9.05
C GLU A 294 -7.56 -21.11 9.53
N GLN A 295 -8.49 -21.94 9.98
CA GLN A 295 -8.23 -23.32 10.36
C GLN A 295 -9.37 -24.22 9.91
N ASN A 296 -9.04 -25.28 9.16
CA ASN A 296 -9.99 -26.25 8.63
C ASN A 296 -11.16 -25.61 7.82
N GLY A 297 -10.85 -24.63 6.96
CA GLY A 297 -11.83 -23.93 6.13
C GLY A 297 -12.72 -22.94 6.89
N LYS A 298 -12.36 -22.60 8.15
CA LYS A 298 -13.09 -21.63 8.96
C LYS A 298 -12.16 -20.54 9.49
N TRP A 299 -12.69 -19.33 9.52
CA TRP A 299 -12.00 -18.16 10.03
C TRP A 299 -12.37 -17.87 11.48
N GLY A 300 -11.39 -17.35 12.21
CA GLY A 300 -11.50 -16.91 13.60
C GLY A 300 -10.39 -15.93 13.92
N TYR A 301 -10.19 -15.66 15.19
CA TYR A 301 -9.12 -14.74 15.60
C TYR A 301 -8.27 -15.35 16.68
N ILE A 302 -6.97 -15.13 16.58
CA ILE A 302 -5.95 -15.55 17.53
C ILE A 302 -5.22 -14.33 18.09
N ASP A 303 -4.54 -14.50 19.22
CA ASP A 303 -3.62 -13.49 19.75
C ASP A 303 -2.19 -13.66 19.16
N GLY A 304 -1.28 -12.80 19.59
CA GLY A 304 0.12 -12.84 19.15
C GLY A 304 0.89 -14.09 19.59
N GLU A 305 0.36 -14.89 20.49
CA GLU A 305 0.90 -16.19 20.91
C GLU A 305 0.25 -17.38 20.18
N GLY A 306 -0.68 -17.10 19.25
CA GLY A 306 -1.40 -18.14 18.52
C GLY A 306 -2.53 -18.80 19.31
N ARG A 307 -2.96 -18.22 20.43
CA ARG A 307 -4.11 -18.74 21.20
C ARG A 307 -5.41 -18.20 20.58
N VAL A 308 -6.39 -19.07 20.48
CA VAL A 308 -7.71 -18.71 19.94
C VAL A 308 -8.40 -17.73 20.88
N VAL A 309 -8.73 -16.54 20.36
CA VAL A 309 -9.49 -15.49 21.05
C VAL A 309 -10.95 -15.54 20.63
N LEU A 310 -11.21 -15.59 19.33
CA LEU A 310 -12.54 -15.84 18.78
C LEU A 310 -12.53 -17.15 18.01
N PRO A 311 -13.52 -18.04 18.23
CA PRO A 311 -13.52 -19.39 17.68
C PRO A 311 -13.60 -19.38 16.15
N PHE A 312 -13.03 -20.41 15.53
CA PHE A 312 -13.07 -20.64 14.08
C PHE A 312 -14.46 -21.08 13.66
N GLN A 313 -15.29 -20.13 13.26
CA GLN A 313 -16.70 -20.37 12.91
C GLN A 313 -17.16 -19.64 11.65
N TYR A 314 -16.44 -18.61 11.21
CA TYR A 314 -16.81 -17.79 10.07
C TYR A 314 -16.32 -18.41 8.75
N LYS A 315 -16.95 -18.08 7.63
CA LYS A 315 -16.45 -18.41 6.30
C LYS A 315 -15.30 -17.48 5.89
N TRP A 316 -15.33 -16.26 6.38
CA TRP A 316 -14.28 -15.26 6.16
C TRP A 316 -14.29 -14.23 7.28
N ALA A 317 -13.16 -13.57 7.52
CA ALA A 317 -13.01 -12.52 8.53
C ALA A 317 -11.98 -11.48 8.10
N SER A 318 -12.34 -10.19 8.21
CA SER A 318 -11.39 -9.08 8.02
C SER A 318 -10.50 -8.90 9.23
N ASP A 319 -9.44 -8.10 9.10
CA ASP A 319 -8.73 -7.59 10.26
C ASP A 319 -9.61 -6.60 11.05
N PHE A 320 -9.32 -6.45 12.36
CA PHE A 320 -9.98 -5.45 13.19
C PHE A 320 -9.46 -4.05 12.87
N ALA A 321 -10.36 -3.08 12.77
CA ALA A 321 -10.05 -1.67 12.66
C ALA A 321 -11.04 -0.86 13.52
N GLU A 322 -10.55 0.04 14.37
CA GLU A 322 -11.38 0.83 15.29
C GLU A 322 -12.34 -0.02 16.14
N GLY A 323 -11.86 -1.21 16.55
CA GLY A 323 -12.59 -2.16 17.38
C GLY A 323 -13.70 -2.92 16.68
N ARG A 324 -13.72 -2.93 15.35
CA ARG A 324 -14.72 -3.60 14.52
C ARG A 324 -14.06 -4.47 13.45
N ALA A 325 -14.73 -5.55 13.10
CA ALA A 325 -14.37 -6.41 11.99
C ALA A 325 -15.62 -6.90 11.26
N VAL A 326 -15.50 -7.03 9.95
CA VAL A 326 -16.52 -7.66 9.12
C VAL A 326 -16.23 -9.15 9.04
N VAL A 327 -17.24 -9.96 9.23
CA VAL A 327 -17.16 -11.42 9.11
C VAL A 327 -18.25 -11.96 8.20
N VAL A 328 -17.97 -13.07 7.54
CA VAL A 328 -18.97 -13.83 6.77
C VAL A 328 -19.39 -15.03 7.61
N ALA A 329 -20.67 -15.05 7.97
CA ALA A 329 -21.27 -16.14 8.74
C ALA A 329 -21.35 -17.45 7.93
N PRO A 330 -21.60 -18.62 8.56
CA PRO A 330 -21.81 -19.87 7.84
C PRO A 330 -22.96 -19.85 6.82
N SER A 331 -23.93 -18.96 7.01
CA SER A 331 -25.01 -18.69 6.03
C SER A 331 -24.50 -18.10 4.73
N GLY A 332 -23.34 -17.44 4.73
CA GLY A 332 -22.83 -16.66 3.61
C GLY A 332 -23.17 -15.18 3.69
N THR A 333 -23.85 -14.74 4.73
CA THR A 333 -24.20 -13.34 4.99
C THR A 333 -23.16 -12.65 5.85
N TYR A 334 -23.04 -11.35 5.71
CA TYR A 334 -22.06 -10.52 6.41
C TYR A 334 -22.60 -10.03 7.75
N ALA A 335 -21.71 -9.93 8.75
CA ALA A 335 -21.96 -9.35 10.04
C ALA A 335 -20.82 -8.41 10.45
N LEU A 336 -21.11 -7.39 11.24
CA LEU A 336 -20.10 -6.57 11.93
C LEU A 336 -19.98 -7.06 13.36
N ILE A 337 -18.76 -7.36 13.82
CA ILE A 337 -18.50 -7.82 15.17
C ILE A 337 -17.60 -6.87 15.95
N ASP A 338 -17.67 -6.92 17.27
CA ASP A 338 -16.69 -6.34 18.17
C ASP A 338 -15.61 -7.37 18.56
N LYS A 339 -14.57 -6.94 19.28
CA LYS A 339 -13.45 -7.78 19.75
C LYS A 339 -13.86 -8.94 20.66
N THR A 340 -15.08 -8.93 21.19
CA THR A 340 -15.62 -10.04 21.99
C THR A 340 -16.35 -11.08 21.12
N GLY A 341 -16.48 -10.82 19.82
CA GLY A 341 -17.25 -11.63 18.88
C GLY A 341 -18.76 -11.36 18.92
N ARG A 342 -19.19 -10.31 19.65
CA ARG A 342 -20.60 -9.91 19.67
C ARG A 342 -20.93 -9.21 18.35
N GLU A 343 -22.03 -9.61 17.72
CA GLU A 343 -22.57 -8.94 16.55
C GLU A 343 -23.07 -7.54 16.92
N ILE A 344 -22.54 -6.55 16.22
CA ILE A 344 -22.99 -5.16 16.25
C ILE A 344 -24.06 -4.95 15.17
N LEU A 345 -23.81 -5.50 13.98
CA LEU A 345 -24.81 -5.70 12.92
C LEU A 345 -24.96 -7.20 12.68
N PRO A 346 -26.19 -7.73 12.65
CA PRO A 346 -26.45 -9.15 12.56
C PRO A 346 -26.04 -9.72 11.19
N ALA A 347 -25.79 -11.05 11.16
CA ALA A 347 -25.45 -11.79 9.96
C ALA A 347 -26.64 -11.97 9.00
N MET A 348 -27.06 -10.89 8.35
CA MET A 348 -28.17 -10.90 7.40
C MET A 348 -27.90 -10.19 6.08
N TYR A 349 -26.85 -9.40 6.01
CA TYR A 349 -26.54 -8.57 4.85
C TYR A 349 -25.80 -9.36 3.76
N GLU A 350 -26.04 -9.02 2.50
CA GLU A 350 -25.39 -9.62 1.32
C GLU A 350 -24.04 -8.99 1.01
N LEU A 351 -23.86 -7.73 1.46
CA LEU A 351 -22.61 -7.00 1.40
C LEU A 351 -22.46 -6.16 2.67
N MET A 352 -21.25 -6.05 3.14
CA MET A 352 -20.89 -5.14 4.25
C MET A 352 -19.46 -4.66 4.07
N GLU A 353 -19.28 -3.35 4.12
CA GLU A 353 -17.97 -2.70 4.07
C GLU A 353 -17.82 -1.77 5.27
N TRP A 354 -16.76 -1.95 6.03
CA TRP A 354 -16.43 -1.14 7.18
C TRP A 354 -15.40 -0.08 6.84
N ASP A 355 -15.80 1.18 6.90
CA ASP A 355 -14.92 2.33 6.80
C ASP A 355 -14.56 2.83 8.22
N ALA A 356 -13.37 2.45 8.66
CA ALA A 356 -12.88 2.82 9.98
C ALA A 356 -12.53 4.30 10.09
N VAL A 357 -12.21 4.97 8.99
CA VAL A 357 -11.82 6.40 8.95
C VAL A 357 -13.02 7.28 9.25
N HIS A 358 -14.13 7.03 8.58
CA HIS A 358 -15.37 7.81 8.75
C HIS A 358 -16.31 7.21 9.81
N GLY A 359 -16.02 5.97 10.26
CA GLY A 359 -16.81 5.28 11.29
C GLY A 359 -18.20 4.85 10.81
N VAL A 360 -18.33 4.54 9.51
CA VAL A 360 -19.56 4.12 8.86
C VAL A 360 -19.46 2.71 8.26
N VAL A 361 -20.58 2.05 8.15
CA VAL A 361 -20.71 0.70 7.56
C VAL A 361 -21.68 0.78 6.40
N LYS A 362 -21.19 0.54 5.19
CA LYS A 362 -22.04 0.33 4.03
C LYS A 362 -22.60 -1.10 4.09
N VAL A 363 -23.89 -1.24 3.95
CA VAL A 363 -24.59 -2.52 3.96
C VAL A 363 -25.54 -2.67 2.78
N SER A 364 -25.73 -3.89 2.29
CA SER A 364 -26.80 -4.19 1.35
C SER A 364 -27.64 -5.38 1.78
N TYR A 365 -28.92 -5.32 1.49
CA TYR A 365 -29.88 -6.39 1.71
C TYR A 365 -30.91 -6.36 0.57
N GLU A 366 -31.16 -7.53 -0.05
CA GLU A 366 -32.03 -7.66 -1.25
C GLU A 366 -31.69 -6.66 -2.37
N GLY A 367 -30.35 -6.42 -2.55
CA GLY A 367 -29.85 -5.51 -3.58
C GLY A 367 -30.02 -4.02 -3.27
N VAL A 368 -30.52 -3.65 -2.08
CA VAL A 368 -30.72 -2.25 -1.66
C VAL A 368 -29.67 -1.87 -0.63
N PHE A 369 -29.08 -0.69 -0.77
CA PHE A 369 -27.97 -0.19 0.03
C PHE A 369 -28.39 0.82 1.08
N GLY A 370 -27.69 0.80 2.20
CA GLY A 370 -27.84 1.76 3.29
C GLY A 370 -26.53 1.94 4.07
N LEU A 371 -26.53 2.80 5.08
CA LEU A 371 -25.42 3.08 5.97
C LEU A 371 -25.84 2.89 7.44
N ALA A 372 -24.92 2.34 8.24
CA ALA A 372 -25.01 2.33 9.70
C ALA A 372 -23.75 2.98 10.31
N ASP A 373 -23.81 3.39 11.55
CA ASP A 373 -22.65 3.82 12.33
C ASP A 373 -21.87 2.64 12.90
N ARG A 374 -20.72 2.91 13.53
CA ARG A 374 -19.87 1.92 14.22
C ARG A 374 -20.57 1.13 15.33
N ASN A 375 -21.73 1.60 15.83
CA ASN A 375 -22.51 0.94 16.86
C ASN A 375 -23.71 0.18 16.30
N GLY A 376 -23.85 0.15 14.97
CA GLY A 376 -24.96 -0.49 14.28
C GLY A 376 -26.23 0.36 14.22
N THR A 377 -26.12 1.67 14.53
CA THR A 377 -27.26 2.58 14.41
C THR A 377 -27.43 2.96 12.94
N GLU A 378 -28.63 2.83 12.40
CA GLU A 378 -28.94 3.21 11.04
C GLU A 378 -28.72 4.72 10.84
N ILE A 379 -27.86 5.08 9.88
CA ILE A 379 -27.62 6.47 9.40
C ILE A 379 -28.48 6.72 8.17
N VAL A 380 -28.47 5.78 7.22
CA VAL A 380 -29.26 5.78 6.00
C VAL A 380 -29.99 4.46 5.91
N PRO A 381 -31.33 4.45 5.86
CA PRO A 381 -32.08 3.22 5.69
C PRO A 381 -31.74 2.58 4.33
N LEU A 382 -32.02 1.29 4.20
CA LEU A 382 -31.90 0.56 2.93
C LEU A 382 -32.88 1.18 1.92
N GLN A 383 -32.37 2.01 1.00
CA GLN A 383 -33.20 2.76 0.06
C GLN A 383 -32.57 3.06 -1.30
N TYR A 384 -31.25 2.87 -1.44
CA TYR A 384 -30.55 3.11 -2.70
C TYR A 384 -30.33 1.79 -3.45
N ASP A 385 -30.53 1.80 -4.77
CA ASP A 385 -30.25 0.62 -5.60
C ASP A 385 -28.74 0.48 -5.89
N TRP A 386 -27.97 1.54 -5.62
CA TRP A 386 -26.51 1.51 -5.67
C TRP A 386 -25.91 2.57 -4.75
N MET A 387 -24.72 2.26 -4.18
CA MET A 387 -23.95 3.15 -3.31
C MET A 387 -22.46 2.93 -3.56
N GLY A 388 -21.73 4.01 -3.83
CA GLY A 388 -20.28 4.05 -4.06
C GLY A 388 -19.46 3.79 -2.80
N ASP A 389 -18.15 4.02 -2.92
CA ASP A 389 -17.22 3.81 -1.82
C ASP A 389 -17.37 4.88 -0.74
N THR A 390 -17.25 4.47 0.51
CA THR A 390 -17.43 5.36 1.67
C THR A 390 -16.18 6.14 2.04
N ASP A 391 -15.02 5.81 1.47
CA ASP A 391 -13.76 6.52 1.69
C ASP A 391 -13.63 7.83 0.89
N ASN A 392 -14.58 8.10 -0.01
CA ASN A 392 -14.66 9.34 -0.77
C ASN A 392 -15.17 10.52 0.08
N SER A 393 -14.86 11.75 -0.30
CA SER A 393 -15.35 12.98 0.36
C SER A 393 -16.87 13.06 0.45
N LEU A 394 -17.57 12.58 -0.57
CA LEU A 394 -19.01 12.36 -0.62
C LEU A 394 -19.30 11.00 -1.21
N ILE A 395 -20.31 10.33 -0.71
CA ILE A 395 -20.73 9.00 -1.17
C ILE A 395 -21.70 9.16 -2.32
N LEU A 396 -21.34 8.67 -3.49
CA LEU A 396 -22.22 8.61 -4.64
C LEU A 396 -23.35 7.60 -4.39
N VAL A 397 -24.59 7.99 -4.65
CA VAL A 397 -25.77 7.13 -4.49
C VAL A 397 -26.69 7.22 -5.70
N ARG A 398 -27.38 6.12 -5.99
CA ARG A 398 -28.39 6.02 -7.05
C ARG A 398 -29.69 5.51 -6.48
N ASP A 399 -30.81 6.19 -6.84
CA ASP A 399 -32.16 5.76 -6.45
C ASP A 399 -32.75 4.71 -7.42
N GLU A 400 -33.89 4.15 -7.04
CA GLU A 400 -34.66 3.16 -7.86
C GLU A 400 -35.07 3.73 -9.23
N ALA A 401 -35.16 5.03 -9.37
CA ALA A 401 -35.43 5.68 -10.66
C ALA A 401 -34.18 5.85 -11.54
N GLY A 402 -33.01 5.36 -11.08
CA GLY A 402 -31.75 5.46 -11.77
C GLY A 402 -31.06 6.83 -11.66
N ARG A 403 -31.54 7.74 -10.78
CA ARG A 403 -30.96 9.06 -10.63
C ARG A 403 -29.82 9.04 -9.62
N CYS A 404 -28.71 9.66 -9.99
CA CYS A 404 -27.51 9.78 -9.20
C CYS A 404 -27.44 11.11 -8.45
N GLY A 405 -26.85 11.07 -7.27
CA GLY A 405 -26.57 12.21 -6.42
C GLY A 405 -25.57 11.82 -5.32
N TYR A 406 -25.32 12.69 -4.36
CA TYR A 406 -24.31 12.43 -3.35
C TYR A 406 -24.82 12.72 -1.94
N ILE A 407 -24.39 11.88 -1.01
CA ILE A 407 -24.68 12.04 0.42
C ILE A 407 -23.37 12.19 1.21
N ARG A 408 -23.48 12.73 2.43
CA ARG A 408 -22.39 12.74 3.41
C ARG A 408 -22.40 11.49 4.27
N HIS A 409 -21.32 11.24 4.98
CA HIS A 409 -21.20 10.11 5.91
C HIS A 409 -22.23 10.18 7.07
N ASP A 410 -22.81 11.37 7.36
CA ASP A 410 -23.90 11.51 8.32
C ASP A 410 -25.29 11.23 7.70
N GLY A 411 -25.33 10.74 6.47
CA GLY A 411 -26.54 10.38 5.73
C GLY A 411 -27.28 11.58 5.10
N LYS A 412 -26.82 12.80 5.34
CA LYS A 412 -27.48 13.97 4.75
C LYS A 412 -27.15 14.10 3.28
N GLN A 413 -28.17 14.39 2.49
CA GLN A 413 -27.98 14.72 1.08
C GLN A 413 -27.09 15.94 0.94
N ALA A 414 -25.98 15.80 0.23
CA ALA A 414 -25.08 16.87 -0.14
C ALA A 414 -25.47 17.45 -1.49
N ILE A 415 -25.70 16.59 -2.47
CA ILE A 415 -26.10 16.95 -3.83
C ILE A 415 -27.33 16.14 -4.21
N ALA A 416 -28.35 16.80 -4.78
CA ALA A 416 -29.62 16.18 -5.11
C ALA A 416 -29.49 15.02 -6.11
N LEU A 417 -30.38 14.04 -5.98
CA LEU A 417 -30.51 12.92 -6.94
C LEU A 417 -31.17 13.45 -8.22
N GLN A 418 -30.38 13.94 -9.13
CA GLN A 418 -30.87 14.61 -10.35
C GLN A 418 -30.10 14.20 -11.61
N TYR A 419 -28.94 13.60 -11.49
CA TYR A 419 -28.08 13.22 -12.61
C TYR A 419 -28.49 11.87 -13.18
N ASP A 420 -28.37 11.72 -14.50
CA ASP A 420 -28.61 10.44 -15.19
C ASP A 420 -27.44 9.47 -14.99
N ASP A 421 -26.22 10.00 -14.81
CA ASP A 421 -25.04 9.26 -14.42
C ASP A 421 -24.08 10.17 -13.64
N ALA A 422 -23.23 9.60 -12.79
CA ALA A 422 -22.28 10.33 -11.97
C ALA A 422 -21.10 9.44 -11.58
N TYR A 423 -19.96 10.07 -11.30
CA TYR A 423 -18.72 9.43 -10.91
C TYR A 423 -18.25 9.95 -9.56
N ASP A 424 -17.35 9.20 -8.90
CA ASP A 424 -16.77 9.61 -7.63
C ASP A 424 -15.96 10.91 -7.77
N PHE A 425 -15.83 11.63 -6.66
CA PHE A 425 -15.00 12.83 -6.59
C PHE A 425 -13.52 12.43 -6.70
N ASP A 426 -12.78 13.17 -7.54
CA ASP A 426 -11.34 13.00 -7.67
C ASP A 426 -10.57 13.67 -6.49
N GLU A 427 -9.23 13.49 -6.47
CA GLU A 427 -8.35 14.11 -5.47
C GLU A 427 -8.42 15.66 -5.46
N GLN A 428 -9.00 16.28 -6.50
CA GLN A 428 -9.19 17.73 -6.60
C GLN A 428 -10.60 18.16 -6.20
N ASN A 429 -11.39 17.23 -5.63
CA ASN A 429 -12.79 17.43 -5.25
C ASN A 429 -13.68 17.84 -6.42
N LYS A 430 -13.52 17.19 -7.57
CA LYS A 430 -14.36 17.35 -8.76
C LYS A 430 -14.95 16.00 -9.15
N ALA A 431 -16.23 15.98 -9.49
CA ALA A 431 -16.92 14.80 -10.00
C ALA A 431 -17.49 15.07 -11.40
N LEU A 432 -17.33 14.12 -12.29
CA LEU A 432 -18.00 14.13 -13.58
C LEU A 432 -19.45 13.67 -13.39
N VAL A 433 -20.39 14.42 -13.96
CA VAL A 433 -21.82 14.07 -13.94
C VAL A 433 -22.42 14.22 -15.33
N VAL A 434 -23.50 13.47 -15.58
CA VAL A 434 -24.25 13.48 -16.82
C VAL A 434 -25.68 13.92 -16.52
N LEU A 435 -26.18 14.88 -17.27
CA LEU A 435 -27.58 15.37 -17.19
C LEU A 435 -28.10 15.61 -18.59
N GLY A 436 -29.03 14.79 -19.07
CA GLY A 436 -29.47 14.76 -20.43
C GLY A 436 -28.31 14.49 -21.40
N ASP A 437 -28.13 15.39 -22.37
CA ASP A 437 -27.04 15.26 -23.36
C ASP A 437 -25.74 15.97 -22.91
N ARG A 438 -25.68 16.47 -21.67
CA ARG A 438 -24.53 17.23 -21.17
C ARG A 438 -23.73 16.41 -20.16
N SER A 439 -22.40 16.49 -20.28
CA SER A 439 -21.45 15.96 -19.29
C SER A 439 -20.58 17.12 -18.80
N PHE A 440 -20.50 17.31 -17.49
CA PHE A 440 -19.76 18.40 -16.89
C PHE A 440 -19.23 18.03 -15.51
N TYR A 441 -18.25 18.78 -15.05
CA TYR A 441 -17.67 18.61 -13.72
C TYR A 441 -18.39 19.51 -12.72
N ILE A 442 -18.56 18.97 -11.49
CA ILE A 442 -19.13 19.69 -10.35
C ILE A 442 -18.15 19.71 -9.18
N ASP A 443 -18.33 20.70 -8.28
CA ASP A 443 -17.67 20.74 -6.97
C ASP A 443 -18.46 20.01 -5.89
N LEU A 444 -17.94 19.98 -4.65
CA LEU A 444 -18.58 19.32 -3.50
C LEU A 444 -19.94 19.94 -3.09
N GLU A 445 -20.24 21.17 -3.53
CA GLU A 445 -21.51 21.85 -3.34
C GLU A 445 -22.47 21.58 -4.50
N GLY A 446 -22.03 20.89 -5.55
CA GLY A 446 -22.82 20.59 -6.74
C GLY A 446 -22.88 21.73 -7.77
N ASN A 447 -22.00 22.76 -7.66
CA ASN A 447 -21.92 23.82 -8.65
C ASN A 447 -21.17 23.31 -9.89
N GLU A 448 -21.69 23.64 -11.07
CA GLU A 448 -21.04 23.33 -12.35
C GLU A 448 -19.76 24.15 -12.49
N LEU A 449 -18.66 23.45 -12.79
CA LEU A 449 -17.31 24.02 -12.96
C LEU A 449 -17.00 24.28 -14.43
N PHE A 450 -17.07 23.26 -15.27
CA PHE A 450 -16.82 23.30 -16.71
C PHE A 450 -17.38 22.05 -17.39
N GLU A 451 -17.73 22.18 -18.67
CA GLU A 451 -18.16 21.02 -19.48
C GLU A 451 -16.98 20.05 -19.68
N ALA A 452 -17.27 18.76 -19.66
CA ALA A 452 -16.29 17.79 -20.09
C ALA A 452 -16.12 17.95 -21.61
N ASP A 453 -14.92 18.35 -22.04
CA ASP A 453 -14.59 18.26 -23.47
C ASP A 453 -14.86 16.84 -23.95
N GLU A 454 -15.48 16.69 -25.13
CA GLU A 454 -15.80 15.39 -25.74
C GLU A 454 -14.53 14.55 -25.87
N MET A 455 -14.09 13.91 -24.79
CA MET A 455 -13.22 12.76 -24.92
C MET A 455 -14.08 11.64 -25.48
N LYS A 456 -13.93 11.40 -26.78
CA LYS A 456 -14.50 10.26 -27.48
C LYS A 456 -14.27 9.02 -26.65
N VAL A 457 -15.29 8.63 -25.91
CA VAL A 457 -15.38 7.31 -25.33
C VAL A 457 -15.45 6.38 -26.52
N ALA A 458 -14.33 5.74 -26.84
CA ALA A 458 -14.30 4.65 -27.79
C ALA A 458 -15.19 3.54 -27.21
N ARG A 459 -16.27 3.26 -27.92
CA ARG A 459 -17.16 2.11 -27.67
C ARG A 459 -16.42 0.82 -27.93
#